data_18894e98c584513879cbd8663075c225
#
_entry.id   18894e98c584513879cbd8663075c225
#
_cell.length_a   1.000
_cell.length_b   1.000
_cell.length_c   1.000
_cell.angle_alpha   90.00
_cell.angle_beta   90.00
_cell.angle_gamma   90.00
#
_symmetry.space_group_name_H-M   'P 1'
#
loop_
_entity.id
_entity.type
_entity.pdbx_description
1 polymer ?
#
loop_
_entity_poly.entity_id
_entity_poly.type
_entity_poly.pdbx_seq_one_letter_code
_entity_poly.pdbx_strand_id
1 'polypeptide(L)'
;MAKTNIDFDNIPTSLRKPGVYTEYNSRNAVSTLPTNEQNVLIVAPMLNATKAFSAPTPIYSDVDAKNTFGAGSWAHLMARIAIQNNAMIRLTVIGLKESDSGVAATGTITLTGTASNAGVLKVIIGGLDYAVAIAKSETATNIAARLNAVINAGEYCPVSATVNEGTVTLTAKCKGEIGNEISVNATLSANDMAVNVSALANGAENADLAAALASVAGQHYHVIISPFADDKNAKALREHLESVASPVEKKPGVGVLGFNGTL
;
A
#
# COMPACT_ATOMS: atom_id res chain seq x y z
N MET A 1 44.43 -16.36 -39.24
CA MET A 1 44.61 -15.28 -38.27
C MET A 1 43.70 -14.15 -38.66
N ALA A 2 42.68 -13.87 -37.87
CA ALA A 2 41.81 -12.73 -38.11
C ALA A 2 42.59 -11.44 -37.83
N LYS A 3 42.74 -10.59 -38.85
CA LYS A 3 43.27 -9.24 -38.68
C LYS A 3 42.24 -8.45 -37.88
N THR A 4 42.51 -8.18 -36.60
CA THR A 4 41.83 -7.15 -35.86
C THR A 4 42.26 -5.80 -36.42
N ASN A 5 41.50 -5.28 -37.36
CA ASN A 5 41.71 -3.93 -37.85
C ASN A 5 41.16 -2.98 -36.78
N ILE A 6 42.03 -2.26 -36.07
CA ILE A 6 41.63 -1.15 -35.25
C ILE A 6 41.32 -0.01 -36.21
N ASP A 7 40.04 0.30 -36.36
CA ASP A 7 39.59 1.39 -37.21
C ASP A 7 39.32 2.63 -36.35
N PHE A 8 39.93 3.75 -36.72
CA PHE A 8 39.76 5.04 -36.05
C PHE A 8 38.70 5.85 -36.81
N ASP A 9 37.80 6.49 -36.10
CA ASP A 9 36.71 7.28 -36.68
C ASP A 9 37.19 8.67 -37.15
N ASN A 10 38.05 9.31 -36.34
CA ASN A 10 38.48 10.69 -36.56
C ASN A 10 39.98 10.83 -36.90
N ILE A 11 40.76 9.79 -36.74
CA ILE A 11 42.17 9.81 -37.09
C ILE A 11 42.36 9.27 -38.50
N PRO A 12 42.71 10.12 -39.48
CA PRO A 12 42.86 9.66 -40.87
C PRO A 12 44.01 8.66 -41.01
N THR A 13 43.81 7.57 -41.71
CA THR A 13 44.83 6.55 -42.00
C THR A 13 45.98 7.10 -42.85
N SER A 14 45.78 8.28 -43.48
CA SER A 14 46.80 8.99 -44.30
C SER A 14 47.68 9.94 -43.51
N LEU A 15 47.58 9.97 -42.19
CA LEU A 15 48.37 10.89 -41.34
C LEU A 15 49.86 10.56 -41.40
N ARG A 16 50.66 11.51 -41.86
CA ARG A 16 52.14 11.35 -42.01
C ARG A 16 52.96 12.09 -40.95
N LYS A 17 52.31 12.77 -40.03
CA LYS A 17 52.99 13.49 -38.94
C LYS A 17 53.34 12.51 -37.83
N PRO A 18 54.63 12.39 -37.41
CA PRO A 18 55.00 11.54 -36.29
C PRO A 18 54.34 12.04 -34.98
N GLY A 19 53.74 11.12 -34.19
CA GLY A 19 53.12 11.47 -32.92
C GLY A 19 52.36 10.28 -32.35
N VAL A 20 51.92 10.41 -31.11
CA VAL A 20 50.98 9.48 -30.45
C VAL A 20 49.58 10.08 -30.57
N TYR A 21 48.69 9.32 -31.17
CA TYR A 21 47.31 9.73 -31.42
C TYR A 21 46.38 8.82 -30.65
N THR A 22 45.48 9.41 -29.90
CA THR A 22 44.47 8.69 -29.11
C THR A 22 43.06 9.15 -29.49
N GLU A 23 42.16 8.21 -29.67
CA GLU A 23 40.75 8.48 -29.95
C GLU A 23 39.91 7.82 -28.88
N TYR A 24 38.93 8.55 -28.38
CA TYR A 24 37.90 8.01 -27.51
C TYR A 24 36.64 7.66 -28.32
N ASN A 25 36.37 6.38 -28.47
CA ASN A 25 35.18 5.90 -29.14
C ASN A 25 34.08 5.62 -28.10
N SER A 26 33.04 6.44 -28.09
CA SER A 26 31.87 6.30 -27.19
C SER A 26 30.71 5.54 -27.82
N ARG A 27 30.84 4.95 -29.01
CA ARG A 27 29.74 4.24 -29.70
C ARG A 27 29.15 3.10 -28.89
N ASN A 28 30.00 2.41 -28.12
CA ASN A 28 29.61 1.32 -27.25
C ASN A 28 29.46 1.76 -25.79
N ALA A 29 29.54 3.07 -25.51
CA ALA A 29 29.23 3.58 -24.18
C ALA A 29 27.76 3.35 -23.88
N VAL A 30 27.46 2.84 -22.69
CA VAL A 30 26.09 2.67 -22.23
C VAL A 30 25.43 4.05 -22.15
N SER A 31 24.43 4.28 -22.99
CA SER A 31 23.72 5.57 -23.07
C SER A 31 22.79 5.79 -21.88
N THR A 32 22.53 4.75 -21.11
CA THR A 32 21.72 4.83 -19.89
C THR A 32 22.61 4.66 -18.66
N LEU A 33 22.54 5.62 -17.74
CA LEU A 33 23.09 5.41 -16.42
C LEU A 33 22.45 4.15 -15.83
N PRO A 34 23.22 3.23 -15.23
CA PRO A 34 22.63 2.12 -14.51
C PRO A 34 21.65 2.70 -13.49
N THR A 35 20.39 2.30 -13.58
CA THR A 35 19.37 2.68 -12.59
C THR A 35 19.87 2.17 -11.24
N ASN A 36 20.08 3.09 -10.30
CA ASN A 36 20.44 2.71 -8.94
C ASN A 36 19.26 1.93 -8.35
N GLU A 37 19.46 0.66 -8.07
CA GLU A 37 18.41 -0.19 -7.51
C GLU A 37 18.03 0.33 -6.12
N GLN A 38 16.78 0.70 -5.96
CA GLN A 38 16.26 1.20 -4.69
C GLN A 38 15.56 0.08 -3.93
N ASN A 39 16.06 -0.20 -2.73
CA ASN A 39 15.39 -1.10 -1.79
C ASN A 39 14.30 -0.33 -1.06
N VAL A 40 13.08 -0.80 -1.16
CA VAL A 40 11.91 -0.23 -0.48
C VAL A 40 11.43 -1.18 0.61
N LEU A 41 11.20 -0.65 1.79
CA LEU A 41 10.64 -1.36 2.93
C LEU A 41 9.24 -0.84 3.23
N ILE A 42 8.27 -1.73 3.32
CA ILE A 42 6.95 -1.43 3.87
C ILE A 42 6.84 -2.09 5.24
N VAL A 43 6.41 -1.32 6.24
CA VAL A 43 6.14 -1.82 7.60
C VAL A 43 4.70 -1.48 7.94
N ALA A 44 3.82 -2.48 7.95
CA ALA A 44 2.38 -2.28 8.08
C ALA A 44 1.68 -3.43 8.81
N PRO A 45 0.48 -3.24 9.38
CA PRO A 45 -0.28 -4.30 10.04
C PRO A 45 -0.62 -5.46 9.10
N MET A 46 -0.51 -6.68 9.61
CA MET A 46 -0.93 -7.90 8.95
C MET A 46 -2.01 -8.63 9.74
N LEU A 47 -2.81 -9.45 9.06
CA LEU A 47 -3.81 -10.28 9.72
C LEU A 47 -3.18 -11.56 10.30
N ASN A 48 -3.77 -12.08 11.39
CA ASN A 48 -3.40 -13.36 12.02
C ASN A 48 -1.92 -13.46 12.45
N ALA A 49 -1.31 -12.34 12.85
CA ALA A 49 0.06 -12.33 13.32
C ALA A 49 0.21 -13.10 14.64
N THR A 50 1.14 -14.04 14.69
CA THR A 50 1.48 -14.81 15.91
C THR A 50 2.66 -14.21 16.67
N LYS A 51 3.51 -13.42 16.00
CA LYS A 51 4.68 -12.71 16.56
C LYS A 51 4.48 -11.21 16.45
N ALA A 52 5.19 -10.43 17.24
CA ALA A 52 5.11 -8.97 17.23
C ALA A 52 5.32 -8.37 15.83
N PHE A 53 6.19 -8.98 15.03
CA PHE A 53 6.38 -8.67 13.61
C PHE A 53 6.86 -9.91 12.84
N SER A 54 6.65 -9.92 11.53
CA SER A 54 7.19 -10.96 10.64
C SER A 54 8.67 -10.71 10.34
N ALA A 55 9.39 -11.75 9.90
CA ALA A 55 10.70 -11.51 9.29
C ALA A 55 10.56 -10.60 8.05
N PRO A 56 11.59 -9.80 7.72
CA PRO A 56 11.62 -9.06 6.45
C PRO A 56 11.47 -10.02 5.29
N THR A 57 10.39 -9.89 4.54
CA THR A 57 10.03 -10.82 3.46
C THR A 57 10.03 -10.09 2.13
N PRO A 58 10.87 -10.49 1.15
CA PRO A 58 10.79 -9.99 -0.20
C PRO A 58 9.46 -10.38 -0.84
N ILE A 59 8.78 -9.43 -1.47
CA ILE A 59 7.48 -9.64 -2.12
C ILE A 59 7.60 -9.30 -3.59
N TYR A 60 7.20 -10.25 -4.44
CA TYR A 60 7.30 -10.14 -5.89
C TYR A 60 5.96 -10.04 -6.59
N SER A 61 4.88 -10.41 -5.90
CA SER A 61 3.53 -10.41 -6.46
C SER A 61 2.48 -10.06 -5.42
N ASP A 62 1.31 -9.62 -5.91
CA ASP A 62 0.12 -9.40 -5.10
C ASP A 62 -0.33 -10.67 -4.34
N VAL A 63 -0.25 -11.82 -5.02
CA VAL A 63 -0.61 -13.12 -4.44
C VAL A 63 0.32 -13.50 -3.29
N ASP A 64 1.63 -13.22 -3.40
CA ASP A 64 2.59 -13.48 -2.31
C ASP A 64 2.27 -12.60 -1.10
N ALA A 65 1.99 -11.31 -1.34
CA ALA A 65 1.59 -10.38 -0.28
C ALA A 65 0.30 -10.82 0.43
N LYS A 66 -0.71 -11.23 -0.32
CA LYS A 66 -1.97 -11.75 0.20
C LYS A 66 -1.77 -12.98 1.07
N ASN A 67 -1.02 -13.97 0.56
CA ASN A 67 -0.81 -15.25 1.26
C ASN A 67 0.02 -15.07 2.54
N THR A 68 0.96 -14.11 2.54
CA THR A 68 1.84 -13.86 3.67
C THR A 68 1.18 -12.99 4.74
N PHE A 69 0.48 -11.93 4.35
CA PHE A 69 -0.01 -10.91 5.29
C PHE A 69 -1.53 -10.91 5.48
N GLY A 70 -2.26 -11.71 4.70
CA GLY A 70 -3.71 -11.81 4.73
C GLY A 70 -4.42 -10.82 3.81
N ALA A 71 -5.51 -11.30 3.18
CA ALA A 71 -6.29 -10.54 2.21
C ALA A 71 -6.95 -9.29 2.84
N GLY A 72 -6.67 -8.12 2.27
CA GLY A 72 -7.22 -6.84 2.75
C GLY A 72 -6.50 -6.26 3.97
N SER A 73 -5.36 -6.84 4.42
CA SER A 73 -4.48 -6.20 5.41
C SER A 73 -3.79 -4.97 4.81
N TRP A 74 -3.35 -4.04 5.64
CA TRP A 74 -2.58 -2.89 5.18
C TRP A 74 -1.28 -3.30 4.49
N ALA A 75 -0.58 -4.30 5.04
CA ALA A 75 0.64 -4.83 4.43
C ALA A 75 0.38 -5.37 3.01
N HIS A 76 -0.72 -6.11 2.79
CA HIS A 76 -1.11 -6.60 1.48
C HIS A 76 -1.47 -5.46 0.51
N LEU A 77 -2.32 -4.51 0.94
CA LEU A 77 -2.80 -3.42 0.09
C LEU A 77 -1.68 -2.48 -0.34
N MET A 78 -0.78 -2.13 0.59
CA MET A 78 0.38 -1.28 0.30
C MET A 78 1.37 -1.97 -0.64
N ALA A 79 1.66 -3.26 -0.42
CA ALA A 79 2.52 -4.05 -1.31
C ALA A 79 1.94 -4.13 -2.73
N ARG A 80 0.63 -4.38 -2.86
CA ARG A 80 -0.07 -4.39 -4.14
C ARG A 80 0.09 -3.06 -4.89
N ILE A 81 -0.19 -1.94 -4.23
CA ILE A 81 -0.07 -0.61 -4.84
C ILE A 81 1.38 -0.33 -5.25
N ALA A 82 2.37 -0.69 -4.43
CA ALA A 82 3.78 -0.52 -4.76
C ALA A 82 4.18 -1.29 -6.02
N ILE A 83 3.78 -2.56 -6.14
CA ILE A 83 4.05 -3.42 -7.30
C ILE A 83 3.31 -2.92 -8.55
N GLN A 84 2.06 -2.46 -8.43
CA GLN A 84 1.30 -1.91 -9.54
C GLN A 84 1.93 -0.64 -10.12
N ASN A 85 2.52 0.21 -9.27
CA ASN A 85 3.20 1.44 -9.71
C ASN A 85 4.58 1.16 -10.31
N ASN A 86 5.29 0.14 -9.80
CA ASN A 86 6.59 -0.25 -10.34
C ASN A 86 6.80 -1.76 -10.18
N ALA A 87 6.61 -2.51 -11.26
CA ALA A 87 6.77 -3.97 -11.28
C ALA A 87 8.22 -4.44 -11.03
N MET A 88 9.21 -3.56 -11.16
CA MET A 88 10.63 -3.87 -10.97
C MET A 88 11.15 -3.40 -9.60
N ILE A 89 10.27 -3.01 -8.69
CA ILE A 89 10.63 -2.55 -7.36
C ILE A 89 11.25 -3.69 -6.53
N ARG A 90 12.34 -3.40 -5.83
CA ARG A 90 12.86 -4.31 -4.79
C ARG A 90 12.11 -4.06 -3.49
N LEU A 91 10.99 -4.73 -3.35
CA LEU A 91 10.08 -4.56 -2.23
C LEU A 91 10.35 -5.62 -1.15
N THR A 92 10.57 -5.14 0.06
CA THR A 92 10.55 -5.96 1.29
C THR A 92 9.40 -5.48 2.17
N VAL A 93 8.67 -6.40 2.76
CA VAL A 93 7.55 -6.08 3.65
C VAL A 93 7.74 -6.75 5.00
N ILE A 94 7.47 -6.00 6.06
CA ILE A 94 7.36 -6.51 7.43
C ILE A 94 5.91 -6.32 7.88
N GLY A 95 5.25 -7.43 8.16
CA GLY A 95 3.92 -7.42 8.77
C GLY A 95 4.02 -7.25 10.28
N LEU A 96 3.27 -6.31 10.82
CA LEU A 96 3.17 -6.08 12.26
C LEU A 96 1.97 -6.79 12.84
N LYS A 97 2.13 -7.34 14.06
CA LYS A 97 1.01 -7.74 14.89
C LYS A 97 0.28 -6.48 15.37
N GLU A 98 -1.03 -6.54 15.33
CA GLU A 98 -1.88 -5.50 15.93
C GLU A 98 -1.61 -5.37 17.43
N SER A 99 -1.83 -4.18 18.00
CA SER A 99 -1.77 -3.97 19.45
C SER A 99 -2.79 -4.87 20.15
N ASP A 100 -2.39 -5.50 21.24
CA ASP A 100 -3.30 -6.35 22.05
C ASP A 100 -4.44 -5.51 22.66
N SER A 101 -4.20 -4.22 22.96
CA SER A 101 -5.20 -3.22 23.37
C SER A 101 -5.88 -2.51 22.20
N GLY A 102 -5.48 -2.81 20.96
CA GLY A 102 -6.00 -2.16 19.77
C GLY A 102 -7.49 -2.42 19.56
N VAL A 103 -8.20 -1.38 19.13
CA VAL A 103 -9.61 -1.41 18.79
C VAL A 103 -9.76 -1.21 17.28
N ALA A 104 -10.60 -2.02 16.64
CA ALA A 104 -10.92 -1.85 15.23
C ALA A 104 -11.91 -0.71 15.02
N ALA A 105 -11.69 0.13 14.03
CA ALA A 105 -12.64 1.17 13.64
C ALA A 105 -13.94 0.55 13.11
N THR A 106 -15.06 1.18 13.44
CA THR A 106 -16.40 0.76 12.99
C THR A 106 -17.15 1.91 12.35
N GLY A 107 -17.93 1.62 11.34
CA GLY A 107 -18.82 2.55 10.68
C GLY A 107 -20.11 1.86 10.24
N THR A 108 -21.10 2.61 9.77
CA THR A 108 -22.39 2.03 9.35
C THR A 108 -22.87 2.61 8.04
N ILE A 109 -23.55 1.77 7.25
CA ILE A 109 -24.33 2.17 6.09
C ILE A 109 -25.76 1.76 6.37
N THR A 110 -26.64 2.73 6.58
CA THR A 110 -28.05 2.48 6.86
C THR A 110 -28.90 2.81 5.66
N LEU A 111 -29.65 1.82 5.20
CA LEU A 111 -30.62 1.93 4.12
C LEU A 111 -32.03 1.96 4.70
N THR A 112 -32.88 2.83 4.18
CA THR A 112 -34.29 2.95 4.61
C THR A 112 -35.19 3.07 3.37
N GLY A 113 -36.46 2.67 3.52
CA GLY A 113 -37.45 2.75 2.47
C GLY A 113 -37.57 1.49 1.62
N THR A 114 -38.38 1.61 0.57
CA THR A 114 -38.58 0.57 -0.46
C THR A 114 -38.53 1.22 -1.82
N ALA A 115 -37.77 0.64 -2.75
CA ALA A 115 -37.53 1.22 -4.06
C ALA A 115 -38.80 1.30 -4.90
N SER A 116 -39.19 2.49 -5.34
CA SER A 116 -40.31 2.67 -6.27
C SER A 116 -39.92 2.43 -7.74
N ASN A 117 -38.64 2.49 -8.05
CA ASN A 117 -38.07 2.22 -9.37
C ASN A 117 -36.78 1.39 -9.27
N ALA A 118 -36.34 0.83 -10.38
CA ALA A 118 -35.02 0.19 -10.47
C ALA A 118 -33.92 1.24 -10.35
N GLY A 119 -32.79 0.87 -9.71
CA GLY A 119 -31.65 1.75 -9.49
C GLY A 119 -30.37 0.99 -9.15
N VAL A 120 -29.37 1.70 -8.67
CA VAL A 120 -28.09 1.15 -8.23
C VAL A 120 -27.69 1.84 -6.93
N LEU A 121 -27.25 1.04 -5.96
CA LEU A 121 -26.50 1.49 -4.82
C LEU A 121 -25.00 1.30 -5.13
N LYS A 122 -24.25 2.40 -5.16
CA LYS A 122 -22.80 2.38 -5.30
C LYS A 122 -22.18 2.81 -3.97
N VAL A 123 -21.29 1.98 -3.44
CA VAL A 123 -20.54 2.23 -2.21
C VAL A 123 -19.06 2.21 -2.54
N ILE A 124 -18.34 3.21 -2.08
CA ILE A 124 -16.88 3.33 -2.23
C ILE A 124 -16.26 3.18 -0.84
N ILE A 125 -15.42 2.19 -0.66
CA ILE A 125 -14.72 1.92 0.61
C ILE A 125 -13.22 1.89 0.33
N GLY A 126 -12.47 2.82 0.94
CA GLY A 126 -11.02 2.90 0.74
C GLY A 126 -10.62 3.04 -0.74
N GLY A 127 -11.44 3.73 -1.54
CA GLY A 127 -11.23 3.90 -2.98
C GLY A 127 -11.66 2.71 -3.85
N LEU A 128 -12.23 1.64 -3.27
CA LEU A 128 -12.76 0.49 -4.00
C LEU A 128 -14.27 0.60 -4.20
N ASP A 129 -14.73 0.35 -5.42
CA ASP A 129 -16.14 0.45 -5.84
C ASP A 129 -16.87 -0.85 -5.59
N TYR A 130 -18.01 -0.77 -4.88
CA TYR A 130 -18.96 -1.86 -4.68
C TYR A 130 -20.33 -1.42 -5.17
N ALA A 131 -20.91 -2.14 -6.13
CA ALA A 131 -22.20 -1.80 -6.72
C ALA A 131 -23.21 -2.92 -6.51
N VAL A 132 -24.42 -2.53 -6.11
CA VAL A 132 -25.57 -3.44 -5.94
C VAL A 132 -26.73 -2.89 -6.78
N ALA A 133 -27.22 -3.69 -7.73
CA ALA A 133 -28.40 -3.36 -8.49
C ALA A 133 -29.66 -3.45 -7.61
N ILE A 134 -30.57 -2.54 -7.78
CA ILE A 134 -31.84 -2.45 -7.03
C ILE A 134 -32.99 -2.69 -7.99
N ALA A 135 -33.88 -3.61 -7.64
CA ALA A 135 -35.10 -3.83 -8.38
C ALA A 135 -36.26 -2.97 -7.84
N LYS A 136 -37.26 -2.73 -8.66
CA LYS A 136 -38.52 -2.09 -8.19
C LYS A 136 -39.14 -2.90 -7.07
N SER A 137 -39.68 -2.24 -6.06
CA SER A 137 -40.31 -2.81 -4.87
C SER A 137 -39.38 -3.61 -3.96
N GLU A 138 -38.04 -3.40 -4.11
CA GLU A 138 -37.09 -4.05 -3.25
C GLU A 138 -36.90 -3.28 -1.93
N THR A 139 -36.77 -4.04 -0.84
CA THR A 139 -36.64 -3.48 0.51
C THR A 139 -35.20 -3.18 0.89
N ALA A 140 -35.00 -2.24 1.79
CA ALA A 140 -33.69 -1.90 2.35
C ALA A 140 -32.96 -3.12 2.90
N THR A 141 -33.65 -4.04 3.57
CA THR A 141 -33.09 -5.27 4.15
C THR A 141 -32.44 -6.18 3.09
N ASN A 142 -33.13 -6.39 1.97
CA ASN A 142 -32.61 -7.25 0.90
C ASN A 142 -31.39 -6.65 0.23
N ILE A 143 -31.41 -5.33 0.02
CA ILE A 143 -30.28 -4.58 -0.57
C ILE A 143 -29.08 -4.60 0.38
N ALA A 144 -29.31 -4.39 1.68
CA ALA A 144 -28.27 -4.45 2.71
C ALA A 144 -27.62 -5.84 2.79
N ALA A 145 -28.41 -6.91 2.69
CA ALA A 145 -27.88 -8.28 2.69
C ALA A 145 -26.98 -8.55 1.46
N ARG A 146 -27.36 -8.06 0.28
CA ARG A 146 -26.52 -8.19 -0.93
C ARG A 146 -25.27 -7.31 -0.84
N LEU A 147 -25.38 -6.10 -0.32
CA LEU A 147 -24.23 -5.23 -0.09
C LEU A 147 -23.22 -5.88 0.85
N ASN A 148 -23.69 -6.46 1.96
CA ASN A 148 -22.86 -7.22 2.89
C ASN A 148 -22.11 -8.37 2.18
N ALA A 149 -22.80 -9.14 1.33
CA ALA A 149 -22.19 -10.23 0.58
C ALA A 149 -21.11 -9.74 -0.41
N VAL A 150 -21.39 -8.66 -1.13
CA VAL A 150 -20.44 -8.07 -2.11
C VAL A 150 -19.20 -7.50 -1.42
N ILE A 151 -19.35 -6.82 -0.29
CA ILE A 151 -18.22 -6.28 0.49
C ILE A 151 -17.34 -7.43 0.99
N ASN A 152 -17.93 -8.46 1.61
CA ASN A 152 -17.18 -9.58 2.18
C ASN A 152 -16.54 -10.49 1.11
N ALA A 153 -17.05 -10.51 -0.11
CA ALA A 153 -16.42 -11.17 -1.25
C ALA A 153 -15.22 -10.39 -1.81
N GLY A 154 -15.07 -9.11 -1.46
CA GLY A 154 -13.99 -8.25 -1.92
C GLY A 154 -12.65 -8.62 -1.29
N GLU A 155 -11.75 -9.21 -2.09
CA GLU A 155 -10.42 -9.66 -1.65
C GLU A 155 -9.56 -8.50 -1.11
N TYR A 156 -9.69 -7.33 -1.72
CA TYR A 156 -8.91 -6.13 -1.38
C TYR A 156 -9.62 -5.22 -0.37
N CYS A 157 -10.80 -5.62 0.09
CA CYS A 157 -11.55 -4.80 1.03
C CYS A 157 -10.83 -4.69 2.38
N PRO A 158 -10.53 -3.48 2.88
CA PRO A 158 -9.89 -3.29 4.19
C PRO A 158 -10.86 -3.47 5.36
N VAL A 159 -12.15 -3.67 5.09
CA VAL A 159 -13.18 -3.87 6.11
C VAL A 159 -13.90 -5.21 5.93
N SER A 160 -14.47 -5.71 7.01
CA SER A 160 -15.49 -6.75 7.01
C SER A 160 -16.86 -6.11 7.25
N ALA A 161 -17.90 -6.72 6.73
CA ALA A 161 -19.27 -6.23 6.88
C ALA A 161 -20.14 -7.25 7.60
N THR A 162 -21.04 -6.76 8.44
CA THR A 162 -22.13 -7.51 9.05
C THR A 162 -23.44 -6.76 8.82
N VAL A 163 -24.55 -7.49 8.68
CA VAL A 163 -25.85 -6.89 8.38
C VAL A 163 -26.83 -7.18 9.49
N ASN A 164 -27.58 -6.15 9.86
CA ASN A 164 -28.75 -6.27 10.72
C ASN A 164 -29.86 -5.44 10.09
N GLU A 165 -30.90 -6.12 9.58
CA GLU A 165 -32.01 -5.51 8.83
C GLU A 165 -31.51 -4.62 7.68
N GLY A 166 -31.81 -3.33 7.67
CA GLY A 166 -31.37 -2.36 6.67
C GLY A 166 -30.01 -1.71 6.97
N THR A 167 -29.31 -2.11 8.04
CA THR A 167 -28.04 -1.52 8.46
C THR A 167 -26.88 -2.50 8.23
N VAL A 168 -25.89 -2.07 7.48
CA VAL A 168 -24.62 -2.76 7.29
C VAL A 168 -23.57 -2.10 8.18
N THR A 169 -23.07 -2.85 9.16
CA THR A 169 -21.95 -2.41 10.02
C THR A 169 -20.65 -2.83 9.38
N LEU A 170 -19.77 -1.86 9.17
CA LEU A 170 -18.42 -2.04 8.67
C LEU A 170 -17.43 -2.08 9.83
N THR A 171 -16.53 -3.03 9.85
CA THR A 171 -15.46 -3.13 10.85
C THR A 171 -14.13 -3.24 10.12
N ALA A 172 -13.18 -2.39 10.45
CA ALA A 172 -11.82 -2.47 9.88
C ALA A 172 -11.20 -3.83 10.17
N LYS A 173 -10.59 -4.47 9.17
CA LYS A 173 -9.94 -5.78 9.32
C LYS A 173 -8.72 -5.70 10.24
N CYS A 174 -7.98 -4.60 10.18
CA CYS A 174 -6.85 -4.34 11.08
C CYS A 174 -7.28 -3.36 12.16
N LYS A 175 -6.88 -3.62 13.40
CA LYS A 175 -7.09 -2.74 14.54
C LYS A 175 -6.14 -1.55 14.49
N GLY A 176 -6.50 -0.49 15.21
CA GLY A 176 -5.71 0.73 15.35
C GLY A 176 -6.42 1.97 14.82
N GLU A 177 -5.86 3.12 15.15
CA GLU A 177 -6.34 4.43 14.69
C GLU A 177 -6.37 4.56 13.17
N ILE A 178 -5.48 3.84 12.49
CA ILE A 178 -5.40 3.78 11.02
C ILE A 178 -6.72 3.35 10.37
N GLY A 179 -7.55 2.57 11.07
CA GLY A 179 -8.87 2.18 10.59
C GLY A 179 -9.83 3.35 10.41
N ASN A 180 -9.65 4.45 11.18
CA ASN A 180 -10.46 5.66 11.09
C ASN A 180 -10.25 6.41 9.75
N GLU A 181 -9.11 6.18 9.09
CA GLU A 181 -8.73 6.82 7.83
C GLU A 181 -9.41 6.17 6.60
N ILE A 182 -10.08 5.04 6.78
CA ILE A 182 -10.76 4.36 5.69
C ILE A 182 -12.01 5.15 5.30
N SER A 183 -11.96 5.78 4.13
CA SER A 183 -13.09 6.56 3.60
C SER A 183 -14.24 5.65 3.18
N VAL A 184 -15.47 6.06 3.50
CA VAL A 184 -16.70 5.40 3.05
C VAL A 184 -17.64 6.43 2.47
N ASN A 185 -18.08 6.20 1.24
CA ASN A 185 -19.09 7.01 0.56
C ASN A 185 -20.14 6.12 -0.09
N ALA A 186 -21.37 6.55 -0.11
CA ALA A 186 -22.45 5.83 -0.80
C ALA A 186 -23.29 6.77 -1.63
N THR A 187 -23.71 6.31 -2.79
CA THR A 187 -24.66 6.99 -3.68
C THR A 187 -25.75 6.04 -4.08
N LEU A 188 -26.99 6.52 -4.09
CA LEU A 188 -28.19 5.76 -4.36
C LEU A 188 -28.98 6.43 -5.48
N SER A 189 -29.39 5.67 -6.49
CA SER A 189 -30.19 6.17 -7.61
C SER A 189 -31.66 5.72 -7.60
N ALA A 190 -32.08 4.86 -6.66
CA ALA A 190 -33.49 4.44 -6.51
C ALA A 190 -34.28 5.51 -5.75
N ASN A 191 -35.53 5.76 -6.21
CA ASN A 191 -36.45 6.68 -5.54
C ASN A 191 -37.11 6.02 -4.33
N ASP A 192 -37.63 6.83 -3.40
CA ASP A 192 -38.27 6.43 -2.16
C ASP A 192 -37.40 5.59 -1.21
N MET A 193 -36.10 5.68 -1.44
CA MET A 193 -35.09 5.11 -0.55
C MET A 193 -34.07 6.17 -0.13
N ALA A 194 -33.49 5.97 1.03
CA ALA A 194 -32.39 6.80 1.52
C ALA A 194 -31.23 5.92 1.99
N VAL A 195 -30.01 6.44 1.80
CA VAL A 195 -28.77 5.87 2.34
C VAL A 195 -28.12 6.89 3.26
N ASN A 196 -27.77 6.46 4.46
CA ASN A 196 -27.00 7.25 5.40
C ASN A 196 -25.70 6.52 5.73
N VAL A 197 -24.57 7.22 5.67
CA VAL A 197 -23.23 6.67 5.92
C VAL A 197 -22.65 7.34 7.17
N SER A 198 -22.25 6.52 8.12
CA SER A 198 -21.38 6.93 9.22
C SER A 198 -19.95 6.51 8.91
N ALA A 199 -19.01 7.45 8.94
CA ALA A 199 -17.60 7.16 8.73
C ALA A 199 -17.08 6.16 9.75
N LEU A 200 -16.00 5.45 9.41
CA LEU A 200 -15.29 4.61 10.37
C LEU A 200 -14.69 5.49 11.47
N ALA A 201 -14.88 5.08 12.72
CA ALA A 201 -14.41 5.77 13.92
C ALA A 201 -14.12 4.77 15.05
N ASN A 202 -13.62 5.29 16.18
CA ASN A 202 -13.31 4.53 17.40
C ASN A 202 -12.19 3.49 17.24
N GLY A 203 -11.44 3.51 16.13
CA GLY A 203 -10.18 2.79 16.05
C GLY A 203 -9.16 3.42 17.00
N ALA A 204 -8.44 2.60 17.75
CA ALA A 204 -7.49 3.07 18.75
C ALA A 204 -6.29 2.13 18.87
N GLU A 205 -5.16 2.65 19.32
CA GLU A 205 -3.93 1.92 19.60
C GLU A 205 -3.31 1.26 18.37
N ASN A 206 -2.50 2.00 17.64
CA ASN A 206 -1.73 1.47 16.52
C ASN A 206 -0.66 0.46 16.96
N ALA A 207 -0.24 -0.42 16.04
CA ALA A 207 0.91 -1.29 16.25
C ALA A 207 2.20 -0.48 16.38
N ASP A 208 3.23 -1.08 17.04
CA ASP A 208 4.51 -0.42 17.29
C ASP A 208 5.53 -0.76 16.19
N LEU A 209 6.12 0.26 15.57
CA LEU A 209 7.16 0.12 14.55
C LEU A 209 8.54 -0.17 15.12
N ALA A 210 8.85 0.24 16.34
CA ALA A 210 10.23 0.34 16.85
C ALA A 210 10.99 -0.99 16.77
N ALA A 211 10.36 -2.10 17.21
CA ALA A 211 10.99 -3.41 17.20
C ALA A 211 11.25 -3.94 15.78
N ALA A 212 10.31 -3.69 14.85
CA ALA A 212 10.46 -4.09 13.46
C ALA A 212 11.57 -3.31 12.77
N LEU A 213 11.65 -1.99 12.98
CA LEU A 213 12.72 -1.14 12.45
C LEU A 213 14.10 -1.52 13.00
N ALA A 214 14.19 -1.83 14.29
CA ALA A 214 15.44 -2.30 14.91
C ALA A 214 15.96 -3.59 14.27
N SER A 215 15.06 -4.49 13.83
CA SER A 215 15.45 -5.76 13.19
C SER A 215 16.13 -5.60 11.83
N VAL A 216 15.94 -4.46 11.18
CA VAL A 216 16.48 -4.15 9.84
C VAL A 216 17.57 -3.08 9.81
N ALA A 217 18.02 -2.60 10.95
CA ALA A 217 19.05 -1.56 11.06
C ALA A 217 20.36 -1.91 10.33
N GLY A 218 20.69 -3.19 10.23
CA GLY A 218 21.84 -3.69 9.48
C GLY A 218 21.73 -3.58 7.95
N GLN A 219 20.53 -3.43 7.41
CA GLN A 219 20.25 -3.38 5.96
C GLN A 219 20.04 -1.94 5.50
N HIS A 220 20.35 -1.67 4.23
CA HIS A 220 20.12 -0.34 3.64
C HIS A 220 18.80 -0.33 2.86
N TYR A 221 17.82 0.40 3.37
CA TYR A 221 16.58 0.73 2.67
C TYR A 221 16.59 2.21 2.30
N HIS A 222 16.38 2.49 1.02
CA HIS A 222 16.35 3.85 0.49
C HIS A 222 15.05 4.56 0.84
N VAL A 223 13.95 3.78 0.89
CA VAL A 223 12.62 4.28 1.24
C VAL A 223 11.98 3.33 2.25
N ILE A 224 11.49 3.87 3.36
CA ILE A 224 10.71 3.14 4.36
C ILE A 224 9.32 3.75 4.41
N ILE A 225 8.30 2.93 4.18
CA ILE A 225 6.91 3.36 4.10
C ILE A 225 6.13 2.72 5.24
N SER A 226 5.38 3.53 5.97
CA SER A 226 4.46 3.07 7.00
C SER A 226 3.13 3.80 6.90
N PRO A 227 2.01 3.15 7.17
CA PRO A 227 0.71 3.79 7.16
C PRO A 227 0.42 4.61 8.43
N PHE A 228 1.24 4.48 9.47
CA PHE A 228 1.01 5.15 10.75
C PHE A 228 1.53 6.58 10.75
N ALA A 229 0.66 7.52 11.18
CA ALA A 229 0.99 8.94 11.32
C ALA A 229 0.97 9.42 12.78
N ASP A 230 0.75 8.53 13.74
CA ASP A 230 0.79 8.86 15.16
C ASP A 230 2.20 9.24 15.63
N ASP A 231 2.27 10.13 16.62
CA ASP A 231 3.53 10.71 17.14
C ASP A 231 4.55 9.65 17.55
N LYS A 232 4.10 8.56 18.18
CA LYS A 232 4.96 7.47 18.64
C LYS A 232 5.68 6.80 17.46
N ASN A 233 4.93 6.41 16.43
CA ASN A 233 5.48 5.71 15.27
C ASN A 233 6.25 6.66 14.35
N ALA A 234 5.80 7.89 14.18
CA ALA A 234 6.52 8.93 13.45
C ALA A 234 7.90 9.21 14.08
N LYS A 235 7.95 9.31 15.42
CA LYS A 235 9.19 9.48 16.18
C LYS A 235 10.12 8.26 16.02
N ALA A 236 9.59 7.05 16.15
CA ALA A 236 10.36 5.82 16.00
C ALA A 236 10.98 5.70 14.60
N LEU A 237 10.23 6.05 13.54
CA LEU A 237 10.75 6.07 12.18
C LEU A 237 11.85 7.12 12.00
N ARG A 238 11.66 8.33 12.52
CA ARG A 238 12.66 9.39 12.47
C ARG A 238 13.96 8.98 13.17
N GLU A 239 13.88 8.48 14.41
CA GLU A 239 15.04 8.05 15.18
C GLU A 239 15.79 6.91 14.49
N HIS A 240 15.06 5.97 13.87
CA HIS A 240 15.68 4.92 13.07
C HIS A 240 16.46 5.50 11.88
N LEU A 241 15.84 6.40 11.10
CA LEU A 241 16.48 7.03 9.94
C LEU A 241 17.71 7.86 10.32
N GLU A 242 17.65 8.63 11.40
CA GLU A 242 18.77 9.38 11.93
C GLU A 242 19.92 8.45 12.36
N SER A 243 19.61 7.34 13.02
CA SER A 243 20.59 6.35 13.46
C SER A 243 21.32 5.69 12.27
N VAL A 244 20.57 5.22 11.25
CA VAL A 244 21.18 4.53 10.09
C VAL A 244 21.86 5.50 9.12
N ALA A 245 21.47 6.78 9.11
CA ALA A 245 22.13 7.83 8.34
C ALA A 245 23.41 8.36 9.00
N SER A 246 23.71 7.94 10.24
CA SER A 246 24.88 8.39 10.98
C SER A 246 26.19 8.22 10.19
N PRO A 247 27.24 9.00 10.49
CA PRO A 247 28.54 8.88 9.82
C PRO A 247 29.18 7.49 9.90
N VAL A 248 28.78 6.68 10.88
CA VAL A 248 29.25 5.32 11.09
C VAL A 248 28.52 4.33 10.16
N GLU A 249 27.18 4.39 10.16
CA GLU A 249 26.35 3.45 9.38
C GLU A 249 26.26 3.79 7.88
N LYS A 250 26.21 5.09 7.54
CA LYS A 250 26.20 5.61 6.17
C LYS A 250 25.12 5.04 5.26
N LYS A 251 23.93 4.82 5.81
CA LYS A 251 22.75 4.26 5.10
C LYS A 251 21.59 5.29 5.08
N PRO A 252 21.75 6.44 4.40
CA PRO A 252 20.69 7.44 4.36
C PRO A 252 19.45 6.87 3.65
N GLY A 253 18.29 7.21 4.17
CA GLY A 253 17.00 6.81 3.61
C GLY A 253 15.92 7.86 3.83
N VAL A 254 14.79 7.68 3.17
CA VAL A 254 13.60 8.53 3.29
C VAL A 254 12.47 7.76 3.94
N GLY A 255 11.84 8.32 4.96
CA GLY A 255 10.62 7.80 5.56
C GLY A 255 9.38 8.44 4.95
N VAL A 256 8.39 7.64 4.64
CA VAL A 256 7.09 8.09 4.12
C VAL A 256 6.01 7.59 5.07
N LEU A 257 5.20 8.51 5.58
CA LEU A 257 4.04 8.24 6.43
C LEU A 257 2.77 8.66 5.70
N GLY A 258 1.69 7.91 5.90
CA GLY A 258 0.35 8.30 5.45
C GLY A 258 -0.28 9.24 6.47
N PHE A 259 -0.71 10.43 6.05
CA PHE A 259 -1.43 11.37 6.90
C PHE A 259 -2.69 11.86 6.19
N ASN A 260 -3.82 11.79 6.88
CA ASN A 260 -5.09 12.33 6.41
C ASN A 260 -5.50 13.47 7.36
N GLY A 261 -5.25 14.69 6.95
CA GLY A 261 -5.53 15.87 7.74
C GLY A 261 -5.22 17.16 6.99
N THR A 262 -5.62 18.28 7.56
CA THR A 262 -5.21 19.62 7.11
C THR A 262 -3.88 19.99 7.74
N LEU A 263 -2.97 20.54 6.93
CA LEU A 263 -1.73 21.16 7.39
C LEU A 263 -2.02 22.46 8.14
#